data_a3d590d6863b1152e5135564b7f40317
#
_entry.id   a3d590d6863b1152e5135564b7f40317
#
_cell.length_a   1.000
_cell.length_b   1.000
_cell.length_c   1.000
_cell.angle_alpha   90.00
_cell.angle_beta   90.00
_cell.angle_gamma   90.00
#
_symmetry.space_group_name_H-M   'P 1'
#
loop_
_entity.id
_entity.type
_entity.pdbx_description
1 polymer ?
#
loop_
_entity_poly.entity_id
_entity_poly.type
_entity_poly.pdbx_seq_one_letter_code
_entity_poly.pdbx_strand_id
1 'polypeptide(L)'
;CSSDLEEIRNKVNSYMKNDVPYCGEVKVYHYIELLRDVIGYDELAKKVVNPLKGEKVGAYYGCLLLRPGKELMFDDPENPEAIEGLIKALGATPVKYAQRNECCGGYVTLEDKKFAEKRSHIITASASDSGAASLITACPLCMYNLKVNGGGELPVYYFTELLARALGVADEN
;
A
#
# COMPACT_ATOMS: atom_id res chain seq x y z
N CYS A 1 -16.94 1.23 3.65
CA CYS A 1 -16.88 2.35 4.60
C CYS A 1 -18.24 2.57 5.23
N SER A 2 -18.33 3.07 6.47
CA SER A 2 -19.64 3.35 7.13
C SER A 2 -20.47 4.38 6.38
N SER A 3 -19.85 5.24 5.57
CA SER A 3 -20.54 6.20 4.70
C SER A 3 -21.39 5.54 3.62
N ASP A 4 -21.04 4.33 3.20
CA ASP A 4 -21.70 3.61 2.11
C ASP A 4 -22.83 2.70 2.59
N LEU A 5 -22.91 2.47 3.90
CA LEU A 5 -23.92 1.62 4.53
C LEU A 5 -25.03 2.47 5.16
N GLU A 6 -26.17 2.56 4.48
CA GLU A 6 -27.29 3.40 4.89
C GLU A 6 -27.75 3.14 6.34
N GLU A 7 -27.85 1.88 6.75
CA GLU A 7 -28.25 1.52 8.11
C GLU A 7 -27.29 2.07 9.17
N ILE A 8 -25.97 1.94 8.94
CA ILE A 8 -24.94 2.44 9.86
C ILE A 8 -24.96 3.96 9.88
N ARG A 9 -25.07 4.60 8.72
CA ARG A 9 -25.17 6.05 8.57
C ARG A 9 -26.35 6.61 9.35
N ASN A 10 -27.53 5.99 9.24
CA ASN A 10 -28.73 6.39 9.96
C ASN A 10 -28.57 6.24 11.48
N LYS A 11 -27.93 5.16 11.96
CA LYS A 11 -27.58 4.98 13.38
C LYS A 11 -26.63 6.08 13.88
N VAL A 12 -25.60 6.40 13.11
CA VAL A 12 -24.65 7.47 13.46
C VAL A 12 -25.34 8.84 13.50
N ASN A 13 -26.15 9.18 12.49
CA ASN A 13 -26.90 10.42 12.45
C ASN A 13 -27.84 10.55 13.66
N SER A 14 -28.54 9.47 14.02
CA SER A 14 -29.44 9.45 15.18
C SER A 14 -28.69 9.63 16.51
N TYR A 15 -27.48 9.10 16.61
CA TYR A 15 -26.61 9.27 17.78
C TYR A 15 -26.05 10.67 17.89
N MET A 16 -25.52 11.22 16.77
CA MET A 16 -24.87 12.52 16.73
C MET A 16 -25.83 13.69 16.87
N LYS A 17 -27.12 13.52 16.52
CA LYS A 17 -28.17 14.56 16.60
C LYS A 17 -27.80 15.87 15.92
N ASN A 18 -27.11 15.78 14.78
CA ASN A 18 -26.75 16.96 13.99
C ASN A 18 -28.00 17.59 13.38
N ASP A 19 -28.00 18.94 13.26
CA ASP A 19 -29.09 19.68 12.61
C ASP A 19 -29.28 19.28 11.14
N VAL A 20 -28.17 18.96 10.47
CA VAL A 20 -28.15 18.40 9.10
C VAL A 20 -27.58 17.00 9.17
N PRO A 21 -28.38 15.95 8.88
CA PRO A 21 -27.89 14.58 8.87
C PRO A 21 -26.90 14.38 7.70
N TYR A 22 -25.85 13.61 7.95
CA TYR A 22 -24.90 13.20 6.93
C TYR A 22 -25.54 12.22 5.94
N CYS A 23 -25.49 12.51 4.65
CA CYS A 23 -26.12 11.73 3.58
C CYS A 23 -25.17 10.85 2.78
N GLY A 24 -23.89 10.80 3.17
CA GLY A 24 -22.87 9.99 2.47
C GLY A 24 -22.18 10.69 1.32
N GLU A 25 -22.16 12.02 1.34
CA GLU A 25 -21.61 12.87 0.27
C GLU A 25 -20.06 12.89 0.24
N VAL A 26 -19.41 12.50 1.34
CA VAL A 26 -17.93 12.44 1.41
C VAL A 26 -17.42 11.17 0.74
N LYS A 27 -16.61 11.34 -0.28
CA LYS A 27 -15.91 10.25 -0.94
C LYS A 27 -14.54 10.03 -0.30
N VAL A 28 -14.32 8.81 0.19
CA VAL A 28 -13.05 8.42 0.83
C VAL A 28 -12.23 7.64 -0.19
N TYR A 29 -11.00 8.09 -0.42
CA TYR A 29 -10.04 7.41 -1.29
C TYR A 29 -8.87 6.85 -0.49
N HIS A 30 -8.37 5.70 -0.86
CA HIS A 30 -7.03 5.32 -0.51
C HIS A 30 -6.02 6.23 -1.24
N TYR A 31 -4.89 6.59 -0.63
CA TYR A 31 -3.98 7.58 -1.24
C TYR A 31 -3.42 7.12 -2.60
N ILE A 32 -3.22 5.82 -2.80
CA ILE A 32 -2.83 5.28 -4.12
C ILE A 32 -3.95 5.44 -5.15
N GLU A 33 -5.23 5.29 -4.77
CA GLU A 33 -6.37 5.57 -5.66
C GLU A 33 -6.39 7.04 -6.07
N LEU A 34 -6.14 7.96 -5.13
CA LEU A 34 -6.03 9.38 -5.45
C LEU A 34 -4.93 9.64 -6.48
N LEU A 35 -3.76 9.02 -6.32
CA LEU A 35 -2.64 9.16 -7.25
C LEU A 35 -2.93 8.52 -8.62
N ARG A 36 -3.62 7.38 -8.65
CA ARG A 36 -3.93 6.64 -9.86
C ARG A 36 -5.12 7.22 -10.63
N ASP A 37 -6.24 7.45 -9.93
CA ASP A 37 -7.55 7.67 -10.56
C ASP A 37 -7.93 9.15 -10.63
N VAL A 38 -7.42 9.99 -9.72
CA VAL A 38 -7.74 11.43 -9.68
C VAL A 38 -6.62 12.25 -10.31
N ILE A 39 -5.36 12.02 -9.92
CA ILE A 39 -4.21 12.75 -10.47
C ILE A 39 -3.77 12.13 -11.79
N GLY A 40 -3.68 10.80 -11.86
CA GLY A 40 -3.12 10.05 -12.96
C GLY A 40 -1.59 9.89 -12.88
N TYR A 41 -1.10 8.69 -13.15
CA TYR A 41 0.34 8.41 -13.08
C TYR A 41 1.16 9.18 -14.13
N ASP A 42 0.58 9.52 -15.27
CA ASP A 42 1.25 10.32 -16.30
C ASP A 42 1.47 11.76 -15.83
N GLU A 43 0.50 12.35 -15.14
CA GLU A 43 0.64 13.69 -14.56
C GLU A 43 1.59 13.68 -13.37
N LEU A 44 1.56 12.62 -12.55
CA LEU A 44 2.51 12.42 -11.47
C LEU A 44 3.96 12.33 -12.00
N ALA A 45 4.18 11.57 -13.06
CA ALA A 45 5.50 11.41 -13.68
C ALA A 45 6.10 12.75 -14.15
N LYS A 46 5.28 13.70 -14.62
CA LYS A 46 5.72 15.04 -15.00
C LYS A 46 6.21 15.89 -13.80
N LYS A 47 5.81 15.52 -12.58
CA LYS A 47 6.21 16.21 -11.34
C LYS A 47 7.43 15.60 -10.69
N VAL A 48 7.92 14.47 -11.18
CA VAL A 48 9.12 13.80 -10.65
C VAL A 48 10.36 14.64 -10.97
N VAL A 49 11.02 15.09 -9.91
CA VAL A 49 12.26 15.90 -9.98
C VAL A 49 13.49 15.00 -9.96
N ASN A 50 13.44 13.95 -9.12
CA ASN A 50 14.51 12.96 -8.93
C ASN A 50 14.04 11.58 -9.37
N PRO A 51 14.03 11.24 -10.66
CA PRO A 51 13.58 9.94 -11.12
C PRO A 51 14.47 8.81 -10.58
N LEU A 52 13.84 7.77 -10.05
CA LEU A 52 14.50 6.64 -9.38
C LEU A 52 15.06 5.63 -10.40
N LYS A 53 15.81 6.11 -11.39
CA LYS A 53 16.35 5.31 -12.50
C LYS A 53 17.31 4.23 -12.00
N GLY A 54 17.10 3.00 -12.47
CA GLY A 54 17.93 1.85 -12.13
C GLY A 54 17.54 1.16 -10.81
N GLU A 55 16.67 1.77 -10.01
CA GLU A 55 16.15 1.11 -8.81
C GLU A 55 15.14 0.02 -9.20
N LYS A 56 15.34 -1.19 -8.67
CA LYS A 56 14.44 -2.34 -8.81
C LYS A 56 13.60 -2.48 -7.55
N VAL A 57 12.32 -2.15 -7.64
CA VAL A 57 11.44 -2.05 -6.48
C VAL A 57 10.32 -3.07 -6.58
N GLY A 58 10.16 -3.91 -5.55
CA GLY A 58 9.04 -4.82 -5.43
C GLY A 58 7.82 -4.12 -4.82
N ALA A 59 6.66 -4.31 -5.41
CA ALA A 59 5.39 -3.87 -4.85
C ALA A 59 4.89 -4.91 -3.84
N TYR A 60 4.51 -4.50 -2.62
CA TYR A 60 3.88 -5.37 -1.66
C TYR A 60 2.52 -4.83 -1.23
N TYR A 61 1.48 -5.54 -1.60
CA TYR A 61 0.08 -5.17 -1.34
C TYR A 61 -0.42 -5.65 0.02
N GLY A 62 0.07 -6.80 0.47
CA GLY A 62 -0.52 -7.49 1.60
C GLY A 62 -1.92 -8.00 1.31
N CYS A 63 -2.76 -8.13 2.35
CA CYS A 63 -4.09 -8.72 2.22
C CYS A 63 -5.23 -7.69 2.17
N LEU A 64 -5.26 -6.73 3.11
CA LEU A 64 -6.44 -5.85 3.32
C LEU A 64 -6.60 -4.76 2.26
N LEU A 65 -5.59 -4.47 1.47
CA LEU A 65 -5.73 -3.53 0.36
C LEU A 65 -6.52 -4.14 -0.81
N LEU A 66 -6.48 -5.46 -0.95
CA LEU A 66 -7.05 -6.19 -2.08
C LEU A 66 -8.30 -7.00 -1.72
N ARG A 67 -8.49 -7.36 -0.47
CA ARG A 67 -9.54 -8.28 -0.04
C ARG A 67 -10.35 -7.72 1.15
N PRO A 68 -11.69 -7.83 1.11
CA PRO A 68 -12.52 -8.49 0.09
C PRO A 68 -12.60 -7.68 -1.22
N GLY A 69 -12.27 -8.32 -2.35
CA GLY A 69 -12.09 -7.63 -3.63
C GLY A 69 -13.37 -7.02 -4.21
N LYS A 70 -14.54 -7.61 -3.92
CA LYS A 70 -15.83 -7.10 -4.39
C LYS A 70 -16.24 -5.79 -3.72
N GLU A 71 -15.90 -5.64 -2.45
CA GLU A 71 -16.24 -4.48 -1.63
C GLU A 71 -15.24 -3.35 -1.82
N LEU A 72 -13.95 -3.67 -1.87
CA LEU A 72 -12.89 -2.68 -1.99
C LEU A 72 -12.71 -2.17 -3.41
N MET A 73 -12.81 -3.05 -4.41
CA MET A 73 -12.62 -2.72 -5.84
C MET A 73 -11.35 -1.90 -6.12
N PHE A 74 -10.32 -2.09 -5.29
CA PHE A 74 -9.08 -1.32 -5.39
C PHE A 74 -8.27 -1.70 -6.63
N ASP A 75 -8.08 -3.00 -6.85
CA ASP A 75 -7.32 -3.59 -7.94
C ASP A 75 -7.66 -5.09 -8.06
N ASP A 76 -7.12 -5.78 -9.08
CA ASP A 76 -7.25 -7.23 -9.21
C ASP A 76 -6.55 -7.92 -8.02
N PRO A 77 -7.30 -8.67 -7.15
CA PRO A 77 -6.70 -9.32 -6.00
C PRO A 77 -5.65 -10.38 -6.35
N GLU A 78 -5.72 -10.96 -7.54
CA GLU A 78 -4.82 -12.03 -7.97
C GLU A 78 -3.62 -11.51 -8.76
N ASN A 79 -3.78 -10.40 -9.50
CA ASN A 79 -2.70 -9.79 -10.27
C ASN A 79 -2.74 -8.26 -10.18
N PRO A 80 -2.56 -7.66 -8.99
CA PRO A 80 -2.62 -6.21 -8.83
C PRO A 80 -1.47 -5.50 -9.55
N GLU A 81 -1.73 -4.28 -10.03
CA GLU A 81 -0.75 -3.45 -10.75
C GLU A 81 -0.70 -1.98 -10.31
N ALA A 82 -1.55 -1.57 -9.37
CA ALA A 82 -1.62 -0.17 -8.94
C ALA A 82 -0.28 0.33 -8.35
N ILE A 83 0.38 -0.45 -7.49
CA ILE A 83 1.67 -0.04 -6.90
C ILE A 83 2.79 -0.13 -7.95
N GLU A 84 2.78 -1.11 -8.84
CA GLU A 84 3.72 -1.19 -9.95
C GLU A 84 3.60 0.00 -10.92
N GLY A 85 2.36 0.48 -11.15
CA GLY A 85 2.11 1.71 -11.90
C GLY A 85 2.74 2.93 -11.24
N LEU A 86 2.59 3.07 -9.92
CA LEU A 86 3.25 4.11 -9.15
C LEU A 86 4.78 4.02 -9.26
N ILE A 87 5.37 2.83 -9.07
CA ILE A 87 6.82 2.62 -9.19
C ILE A 87 7.33 3.09 -10.56
N LYS A 88 6.62 2.75 -11.64
CA LYS A 88 6.97 3.19 -13.00
C LYS A 88 6.88 4.71 -13.15
N ALA A 89 5.83 5.33 -12.62
CA ALA A 89 5.64 6.78 -12.67
C ALA A 89 6.77 7.53 -11.95
N LEU A 90 7.35 6.94 -10.89
CA LEU A 90 8.50 7.49 -10.17
C LEU A 90 9.85 7.22 -10.88
N GLY A 91 9.84 6.53 -12.03
CA GLY A 91 11.03 6.25 -12.83
C GLY A 91 11.81 4.99 -12.41
N ALA A 92 11.31 4.21 -11.46
CA ALA A 92 11.90 2.94 -11.04
C ALA A 92 11.36 1.76 -11.86
N THR A 93 12.02 0.61 -11.74
CA THR A 93 11.60 -0.64 -12.38
C THR A 93 10.86 -1.52 -11.38
N PRO A 94 9.55 -1.80 -11.59
CA PRO A 94 8.81 -2.69 -10.71
C PRO A 94 9.27 -4.13 -10.90
N VAL A 95 9.42 -4.85 -9.80
CA VAL A 95 9.73 -6.28 -9.77
C VAL A 95 8.50 -7.05 -9.32
N LYS A 96 7.99 -7.92 -10.20
CA LYS A 96 6.90 -8.84 -9.87
C LYS A 96 7.46 -10.11 -9.24
N TYR A 97 6.84 -10.55 -8.15
CA TYR A 97 7.21 -11.76 -7.42
C TYR A 97 5.95 -12.42 -6.83
N ALA A 98 6.04 -13.71 -6.52
CA ALA A 98 4.86 -14.53 -6.23
C ALA A 98 4.13 -14.12 -4.94
N GLN A 99 4.86 -13.62 -3.92
CA GLN A 99 4.30 -13.37 -2.58
C GLN A 99 3.78 -11.94 -2.37
N ARG A 100 3.66 -11.13 -3.42
CA ARG A 100 3.36 -9.69 -3.32
C ARG A 100 1.97 -9.34 -2.79
N ASN A 101 1.00 -10.27 -2.91
CA ASN A 101 -0.39 -10.12 -2.45
C ASN A 101 -0.78 -11.10 -1.33
N GLU A 102 0.20 -11.76 -0.73
CA GLU A 102 0.02 -12.66 0.40
C GLU A 102 0.04 -11.91 1.74
N CYS A 103 -0.54 -12.51 2.80
CA CYS A 103 -0.55 -11.90 4.12
C CYS A 103 0.83 -12.00 4.80
N CYS A 104 1.33 -10.89 5.37
CA CYS A 104 2.57 -10.88 6.15
C CYS A 104 2.44 -11.53 7.54
N GLY A 105 1.23 -11.83 8.00
CA GLY A 105 1.00 -12.33 9.36
C GLY A 105 1.02 -11.26 10.45
N GLY A 106 0.95 -9.96 10.09
CA GLY A 106 1.04 -8.86 11.05
C GLY A 106 0.02 -8.92 12.19
N TYR A 107 -1.21 -9.38 11.90
CA TYR A 107 -2.27 -9.52 12.92
C TYR A 107 -2.03 -10.63 13.95
N VAL A 108 -1.24 -11.63 13.62
CA VAL A 108 -0.92 -12.74 14.52
C VAL A 108 0.43 -12.60 15.23
N THR A 109 1.15 -11.51 14.97
CA THR A 109 2.52 -11.31 15.50
C THR A 109 2.58 -11.35 17.03
N LEU A 110 1.53 -10.87 17.71
CA LEU A 110 1.48 -10.88 19.18
C LEU A 110 1.15 -12.25 19.76
N GLU A 111 0.49 -13.12 18.99
CA GLU A 111 0.08 -14.45 19.42
C GLU A 111 1.08 -15.52 18.97
N ASP A 112 1.52 -15.44 17.71
CA ASP A 112 2.52 -16.36 17.14
C ASP A 112 3.58 -15.57 16.34
N LYS A 113 4.59 -15.10 17.06
CA LYS A 113 5.70 -14.35 16.49
C LYS A 113 6.48 -15.19 15.47
N LYS A 114 6.68 -16.50 15.72
CA LYS A 114 7.43 -17.38 14.80
C LYS A 114 6.72 -17.54 13.47
N PHE A 115 5.40 -17.60 13.47
CA PHE A 115 4.62 -17.63 12.24
C PHE A 115 4.79 -16.33 11.45
N ALA A 116 4.71 -15.18 12.11
CA ALA A 116 4.89 -13.87 11.47
C ALA A 116 6.32 -13.70 10.90
N GLU A 117 7.34 -14.12 11.62
CA GLU A 117 8.74 -14.17 11.16
C GLU A 117 8.88 -15.02 9.89
N LYS A 118 8.34 -16.26 9.92
CA LYS A 118 8.37 -17.16 8.76
C LYS A 118 7.66 -16.55 7.54
N ARG A 119 6.49 -15.97 7.73
CA ARG A 119 5.72 -15.33 6.62
C ARG A 119 6.47 -14.14 6.04
N SER A 120 6.95 -13.25 6.90
CA SER A 120 7.69 -12.05 6.48
C SER A 120 8.98 -12.43 5.73
N HIS A 121 9.71 -13.41 6.22
CA HIS A 121 10.93 -13.90 5.56
C HIS A 121 10.65 -14.51 4.17
N ILE A 122 9.59 -15.31 4.03
CA ILE A 122 9.18 -15.87 2.72
C ILE A 122 8.89 -14.74 1.72
N ILE A 123 8.23 -13.67 2.16
CA ILE A 123 7.88 -12.53 1.30
C ILE A 123 9.12 -11.77 0.86
N THR A 124 10.01 -11.40 1.80
CA THR A 124 11.24 -10.66 1.50
C THR A 124 12.20 -11.48 0.64
N ALA A 125 12.37 -12.79 0.95
CA ALA A 125 13.19 -13.71 0.15
C ALA A 125 12.65 -13.84 -1.28
N SER A 126 11.32 -14.04 -1.46
CA SER A 126 10.72 -14.12 -2.79
C SER A 126 10.93 -12.87 -3.64
N ALA A 127 10.88 -11.69 -3.02
CA ALA A 127 11.16 -10.43 -3.70
C ALA A 127 12.64 -10.29 -4.07
N SER A 128 13.55 -10.61 -3.15
CA SER A 128 15.00 -10.58 -3.35
C SER A 128 15.43 -11.56 -4.45
N ASP A 129 14.94 -12.79 -4.42
CA ASP A 129 15.23 -13.84 -5.43
C ASP A 129 14.72 -13.42 -6.82
N SER A 130 13.66 -12.62 -6.87
CA SER A 130 13.13 -12.04 -8.10
C SER A 130 13.91 -10.80 -8.57
N GLY A 131 14.92 -10.37 -7.81
CA GLY A 131 15.82 -9.27 -8.15
C GLY A 131 15.38 -7.90 -7.68
N ALA A 132 14.45 -7.81 -6.72
CA ALA A 132 14.12 -6.54 -6.07
C ALA A 132 15.28 -6.09 -5.16
N ALA A 133 15.62 -4.80 -5.22
CA ALA A 133 16.60 -4.18 -4.34
C ALA A 133 15.92 -3.54 -3.10
N SER A 134 14.61 -3.35 -3.17
CA SER A 134 13.78 -2.86 -2.05
C SER A 134 12.32 -3.23 -2.25
N LEU A 135 11.53 -3.14 -1.18
CA LEU A 135 10.07 -3.27 -1.21
C LEU A 135 9.41 -1.95 -0.84
N ILE A 136 8.26 -1.69 -1.46
CA ILE A 136 7.33 -0.67 -0.98
C ILE A 136 5.97 -1.27 -0.65
N THR A 137 5.33 -0.71 0.36
CA THR A 137 3.98 -1.11 0.78
C THR A 137 3.14 0.11 1.15
N ALA A 138 1.82 -0.05 1.10
CA ALA A 138 0.85 0.96 1.50
C ALA A 138 0.17 0.66 2.85
N CYS A 139 0.64 -0.35 3.56
CA CYS A 139 0.14 -0.74 4.87
C CYS A 139 1.23 -0.55 5.95
N PRO A 140 1.04 0.35 6.94
CA PRO A 140 2.05 0.59 7.98
C PRO A 140 2.33 -0.64 8.84
N LEU A 141 1.31 -1.48 9.10
CA LEU A 141 1.49 -2.73 9.83
C LEU A 141 2.35 -3.73 9.02
N CYS A 142 2.13 -3.81 7.71
CA CYS A 142 2.94 -4.63 6.82
C CYS A 142 4.39 -4.14 6.76
N MET A 143 4.59 -2.82 6.66
CA MET A 143 5.92 -2.22 6.68
C MET A 143 6.67 -2.58 7.96
N TYR A 144 6.04 -2.37 9.11
CA TYR A 144 6.62 -2.74 10.40
C TYR A 144 7.00 -4.23 10.45
N ASN A 145 6.06 -5.11 10.09
CA ASN A 145 6.27 -6.54 10.18
C ASN A 145 7.39 -7.04 9.25
N LEU A 146 7.42 -6.56 8.00
CA LEU A 146 8.48 -6.91 7.06
C LEU A 146 9.85 -6.35 7.47
N LYS A 147 9.92 -5.13 8.04
CA LYS A 147 11.17 -4.56 8.56
C LYS A 147 11.72 -5.36 9.75
N VAL A 148 10.85 -5.73 10.69
CA VAL A 148 11.27 -6.36 11.96
C VAL A 148 11.48 -7.87 11.80
N ASN A 149 10.61 -8.52 11.04
CA ASN A 149 10.53 -9.98 10.96
C ASN A 149 10.97 -10.55 9.60
N GLY A 150 11.29 -9.70 8.62
CA GLY A 150 11.63 -10.11 7.24
C GLY A 150 13.10 -10.52 7.01
N GLY A 151 13.90 -10.63 8.07
CA GLY A 151 15.31 -11.04 7.94
C GLY A 151 16.29 -9.88 7.72
N GLY A 152 15.83 -8.65 7.48
CA GLY A 152 16.64 -7.43 7.42
C GLY A 152 17.51 -7.23 6.17
N GLU A 153 17.54 -8.19 5.25
CA GLU A 153 18.38 -8.12 4.04
C GLU A 153 17.80 -7.22 2.96
N LEU A 154 16.47 -7.12 2.86
CA LEU A 154 15.78 -6.30 1.86
C LEU A 154 15.16 -5.07 2.50
N PRO A 155 15.57 -3.84 2.13
CA PRO A 155 14.97 -2.61 2.63
C PRO A 155 13.48 -2.53 2.30
N VAL A 156 12.66 -2.13 3.27
CA VAL A 156 11.21 -1.98 3.12
C VAL A 156 10.83 -0.54 3.44
N TYR A 157 10.13 0.12 2.53
CA TYR A 157 9.70 1.51 2.66
C TYR A 157 8.18 1.63 2.61
N TYR A 158 7.65 2.68 3.21
CA TYR A 158 6.29 3.10 2.92
C TYR A 158 6.27 3.78 1.54
N PHE A 159 5.24 3.57 0.74
CA PHE A 159 5.21 4.10 -0.63
C PHE A 159 5.39 5.62 -0.71
N THR A 160 4.98 6.37 0.33
CA THR A 160 5.15 7.82 0.40
C THR A 160 6.61 8.24 0.59
N GLU A 161 7.46 7.40 1.19
CA GLU A 161 8.90 7.67 1.31
C GLU A 161 9.55 7.69 -0.09
N LEU A 162 9.20 6.73 -0.95
CA LEU A 162 9.66 6.71 -2.34
C LEU A 162 9.11 7.89 -3.15
N LEU A 163 7.82 8.18 -2.94
CA LEU A 163 7.15 9.31 -3.57
C LEU A 163 7.84 10.64 -3.22
N ALA A 164 8.11 10.89 -1.93
CA ALA A 164 8.78 12.08 -1.46
C ALA A 164 10.19 12.23 -2.06
N ARG A 165 10.98 11.16 -2.09
CA ARG A 165 12.30 11.15 -2.74
C ARG A 165 12.22 11.53 -4.22
N ALA A 166 11.29 10.93 -4.96
CA ALA A 166 11.10 11.17 -6.38
C ALA A 166 10.62 12.61 -6.69
N LEU A 167 9.78 13.16 -5.83
CA LEU A 167 9.28 14.54 -5.96
C LEU A 167 10.29 15.59 -5.44
N GLY A 168 11.42 15.20 -4.88
CA GLY A 168 12.43 16.11 -4.36
C GLY A 168 11.99 16.83 -3.08
N VAL A 169 11.04 16.24 -2.34
CA VAL A 169 10.66 16.73 -1.00
C VAL A 169 11.81 16.36 -0.07
N ALA A 170 12.54 17.36 0.41
CA ALA A 170 13.63 17.16 1.34
C ALA A 170 13.07 16.67 2.69
N ASP A 171 13.73 15.67 3.29
CA ASP A 171 13.53 15.39 4.70
C ASP A 171 14.11 16.57 5.48
N GLU A 172 13.25 17.43 6.01
CA GLU A 172 13.61 18.44 7.00
C GLU A 172 13.87 17.73 8.35
N ASN A 173 15.02 17.06 8.47
CA ASN A 173 15.53 16.48 9.71
C ASN A 173 16.81 17.17 10.13
#